data_10184b7bc1fd987d9f2a0a3145f1b220
#
_entry.id   10184b7bc1fd987d9f2a0a3145f1b220
#
_cell.length_a   1.000
_cell.length_b   1.000
_cell.length_c   1.000
_cell.angle_alpha   90.00
_cell.angle_beta   90.00
_cell.angle_gamma   90.00
#
_symmetry.space_group_name_H-M   'P 1'
#
loop_
_entity.id
_entity.type
_entity.pdbx_description
1 polymer ?
#
loop_
_entity_poly.entity_id
_entity_poly.type
_entity_poly.pdbx_seq_one_letter_code
_entity_poly.pdbx_strand_id
1 'polypeptide(L)' 'MTPNELAERLARLEASVAHLDRLAEQLNEALIDQGRQVTRLHKRLDQLSETLH' A
#
# COMPACT_ATOMS: atom_id res chain seq x y z
N MET A 1 -31.90 -12.79 -15.44
CA MET A 1 -30.58 -12.33 -15.90
C MET A 1 -30.17 -13.12 -17.13
N THR A 2 -29.82 -12.42 -18.20
CA THR A 2 -29.34 -13.08 -19.42
C THR A 2 -27.87 -13.50 -19.27
N PRO A 3 -27.40 -14.49 -20.04
CA PRO A 3 -25.98 -14.85 -20.01
C PRO A 3 -25.03 -13.68 -20.31
N ASN A 4 -25.43 -12.75 -21.19
CA ASN A 4 -24.63 -11.58 -21.48
C ASN A 4 -24.53 -10.61 -20.30
N GLU A 5 -25.63 -10.42 -19.60
CA GLU A 5 -25.63 -9.58 -18.40
C GLU A 5 -24.74 -10.17 -17.31
N LEU A 6 -24.80 -11.49 -17.14
CA LEU A 6 -23.97 -12.19 -16.17
C LEU A 6 -22.49 -12.04 -16.52
N ALA A 7 -22.14 -12.22 -17.80
CA ALA A 7 -20.77 -12.07 -18.28
C ALA A 7 -20.25 -10.64 -18.04
N GLU A 8 -21.08 -9.63 -18.29
CA GLU A 8 -20.73 -8.23 -18.06
C GLU A 8 -20.48 -7.96 -16.58
N ARG A 9 -21.32 -8.51 -15.70
CA ARG A 9 -21.15 -8.34 -14.27
C ARG A 9 -19.88 -9.02 -13.76
N LEU A 10 -19.58 -10.21 -14.26
CA LEU A 10 -18.34 -10.91 -13.95
C LEU A 10 -17.13 -10.11 -14.38
N ALA A 11 -17.17 -9.57 -15.60
CA ALA A 11 -16.07 -8.75 -16.12
C ALA A 11 -15.83 -7.52 -15.25
N ARG A 12 -16.90 -6.86 -14.77
CA ARG A 12 -16.78 -5.71 -13.88
C ARG A 12 -16.22 -6.11 -12.51
N LEU A 13 -16.63 -7.25 -11.99
CA LEU A 13 -16.10 -7.76 -10.74
C LEU A 13 -14.61 -8.08 -10.85
N GLU A 14 -14.20 -8.74 -11.93
CA GLU A 14 -12.80 -9.04 -12.18
C GLU A 14 -11.97 -7.76 -12.30
N ALA A 15 -12.48 -6.76 -13.00
CA ALA A 15 -11.81 -5.46 -13.10
C ALA A 15 -11.70 -4.76 -11.74
N SER A 16 -12.74 -4.85 -10.92
CA SER A 16 -12.74 -4.28 -9.57
C SER A 16 -11.74 -4.98 -8.67
N VAL A 17 -11.67 -6.31 -8.72
CA VAL A 17 -10.71 -7.07 -7.94
C VAL A 17 -9.29 -6.72 -8.35
N ALA A 18 -9.01 -6.64 -9.65
CA ALA A 18 -7.70 -6.24 -10.15
C ALA A 18 -7.31 -4.83 -9.70
N HIS A 19 -8.27 -3.92 -9.65
CA HIS A 19 -8.05 -2.57 -9.17
C HIS A 19 -7.74 -2.55 -7.67
N LEU A 20 -8.48 -3.33 -6.88
CA LEU A 20 -8.24 -3.45 -5.45
C LEU A 20 -6.88 -4.07 -5.15
N ASP A 21 -6.47 -5.07 -5.92
CA ASP A 21 -5.15 -5.66 -5.79
C ASP A 21 -4.04 -4.63 -6.00
N ARG A 22 -4.18 -3.79 -7.04
CA ARG A 22 -3.20 -2.73 -7.30
C ARG A 22 -3.16 -1.70 -6.18
N LEU A 23 -4.33 -1.33 -5.64
CA LEU A 23 -4.39 -0.41 -4.49
C LEU A 23 -3.72 -1.01 -3.25
N ALA A 24 -3.95 -2.30 -3.01
CA ALA A 24 -3.33 -3.00 -1.88
C ALA A 24 -1.80 -3.03 -2.02
N GLU A 25 -1.29 -3.28 -3.22
CA GLU A 25 0.15 -3.25 -3.49
C GLU A 25 0.74 -1.86 -3.28
N GLN A 26 0.07 -0.82 -3.79
CA GLN A 26 0.52 0.56 -3.62
C GLN A 26 0.52 0.96 -2.15
N LEU A 27 -0.50 0.57 -1.40
CA LEU A 27 -0.57 0.84 0.02
C LEU A 27 0.56 0.13 0.78
N ASN A 28 0.83 -1.12 0.41
CA ASN A 28 1.91 -1.89 1.02
C ASN A 28 3.27 -1.24 0.77
N GLU A 29 3.53 -0.79 -0.46
CA GLU A 29 4.75 -0.05 -0.81
C GLU A 29 4.88 1.23 0.00
N ALA A 30 3.78 1.97 0.15
CA ALA A 30 3.75 3.20 0.93
C ALA A 30 4.06 2.94 2.41
N LEU A 31 3.53 1.86 2.97
CA LEU A 31 3.79 1.47 4.35
C LEU A 31 5.25 1.09 4.57
N ILE A 32 5.84 0.35 3.63
CA ILE A 32 7.26 -0.02 3.70
C ILE A 32 8.13 1.24 3.66
N ASP A 33 7.84 2.15 2.75
CA ASP A 33 8.58 3.40 2.61
C ASP A 33 8.46 4.26 3.88
N GLN A 34 7.27 4.35 4.43
CA GLN A 34 7.02 5.07 5.68
C GLN A 34 7.81 4.46 6.84
N GLY A 35 7.86 3.12 6.90
CA GLY A 35 8.66 2.41 7.90
C GLY A 35 10.13 2.74 7.82
N ARG A 36 10.67 2.87 6.60
CA ARG A 36 12.06 3.27 6.38
C ARG A 36 12.31 4.71 6.84
N GLN A 37 11.37 5.60 6.60
CA GLN A 37 11.47 7.00 7.05
C GLN A 37 11.48 7.08 8.58
N VAL A 38 10.61 6.33 9.24
CA VAL A 38 10.57 6.25 10.70
C VAL A 38 11.88 5.74 11.26
N THR A 39 12.44 4.70 10.66
CA THR A 39 13.74 4.14 11.07
C THR A 39 14.85 5.18 10.95
N ARG A 40 14.89 5.93 9.86
CA ARG A 40 15.89 7.00 9.67
C ARG A 40 15.75 8.11 10.71
N LEU A 41 14.51 8.49 11.03
CA LEU A 41 14.24 9.48 12.06
C LEU A 41 14.72 9.01 13.43
N HIS A 42 14.49 7.75 13.77
CA HIS A 42 15.00 7.16 15.00
C HIS A 42 16.52 7.22 15.11
N LYS A 43 17.20 6.89 14.02
CA LYS A 43 18.67 6.98 13.98
C LYS A 43 19.16 8.40 14.21
N ARG A 44 18.50 9.38 13.59
CA ARG A 44 18.85 10.79 13.77
C ARG A 44 18.64 11.23 15.20
N LEU A 45 17.53 10.82 15.83
CA LEU A 45 17.25 11.14 17.23
C LEU A 45 18.29 10.52 18.15
N ASP A 46 18.66 9.28 17.91
CA ASP A 46 19.72 8.60 18.69
C ASP A 46 21.05 9.31 18.56
N GLN A 47 21.42 9.73 17.36
CA GLN A 47 22.67 10.46 17.10
C GLN A 47 22.66 11.81 17.80
N LEU A 48 21.54 12.54 17.76
CA LEU A 48 21.39 13.81 18.46
C LEU A 48 21.49 13.63 19.97
N SER A 49 20.86 12.61 20.50
CA SER A 49 20.91 12.28 21.92
C SER A 49 22.34 12.00 22.38
N GLU A 50 23.10 11.22 21.61
CA GLU A 50 24.51 10.92 21.89
C GLU A 50 25.36 12.19 21.84
N THR A 51 25.12 13.05 20.87
CA THR A 51 25.88 14.30 20.73
C THR A 51 25.63 15.28 21.89
N LEU A 52 24.41 15.27 22.44
CA LEU A 52 24.04 16.15 23.55
C LEU A 52 24.55 15.66 24.90
N HIS A 53 24.91 14.41 24.98
CA HIS A 53 25.50 13.84 26.17
C HIS A 53 27.01 13.97 26.17
#